data_0b7d5cb470f7b56e3308b1d69ef86089
#
_entry.id   0b7d5cb470f7b56e3308b1d69ef86089
#
_cell.length_a   1.000
_cell.length_b   1.000
_cell.length_c   1.000
_cell.angle_alpha   90.00
_cell.angle_beta   90.00
_cell.angle_gamma   90.00
#
_symmetry.space_group_name_H-M   'P 1'
#
loop_
_entity.id
_entity.type
_entity.pdbx_description
1 polymer ?
#
loop_
_entity_poly.entity_id
_entity_poly.type
_entity_poly.pdbx_seq_one_letter_code
_entity_poly.pdbx_strand_id
1 'polypeptide(L)'
;MVKIRLQRMGSKFSPIYKIVVADARAPRDGRFIESLGFYDPQKKVARVNLEKTYRWLHIGAQTTNTVRTIFSKKGIFETFLEQKHSA
;
A
#
# COMPACT_ATOMS: atom_id res chain seq x y z
N MET A 1 -4.92 13.31 7.75
CA MET A 1 -4.50 11.92 7.92
C MET A 1 -4.21 11.30 6.57
N VAL A 2 -3.13 10.57 6.47
CA VAL A 2 -2.70 9.90 5.23
C VAL A 2 -2.91 8.41 5.37
N LYS A 3 -3.40 7.78 4.30
CA LYS A 3 -3.61 6.33 4.29
C LYS A 3 -2.94 5.69 3.08
N ILE A 4 -2.44 4.48 3.29
CA ILE A 4 -1.98 3.61 2.21
C ILE A 4 -3.16 2.72 1.83
N ARG A 5 -3.61 2.83 0.60
CA ARG A 5 -4.81 2.15 0.14
C ARG A 5 -4.69 1.71 -1.30
N LEU A 6 -5.65 0.92 -1.76
CA LEU A 6 -5.71 0.46 -3.15
C LEU A 6 -6.54 1.43 -3.98
N GLN A 7 -6.07 1.68 -5.19
CA GLN A 7 -6.80 2.42 -6.21
C GLN A 7 -7.02 1.49 -7.40
N ARG A 8 -8.26 1.38 -7.86
CA ARG A 8 -8.57 0.48 -8.96
C ARG A 8 -8.05 1.01 -10.28
N MET A 9 -7.37 0.14 -11.01
CA MET A 9 -6.85 0.38 -12.35
C MET A 9 -7.25 -0.81 -13.22
N GLY A 10 -6.95 -0.73 -14.51
CA GLY A 10 -7.21 -1.83 -15.42
C GLY A 10 -8.64 -1.87 -15.94
N SER A 11 -8.98 -2.94 -16.65
CA SER A 11 -10.28 -3.09 -17.28
C SER A 11 -11.31 -3.68 -16.33
N LYS A 12 -12.58 -3.65 -16.77
CA LYS A 12 -13.70 -4.19 -15.99
C LYS A 12 -13.50 -5.67 -15.65
N PHE A 13 -12.90 -6.44 -16.56
CA PHE A 13 -12.74 -7.88 -16.39
C PHE A 13 -11.38 -8.30 -15.88
N SER A 14 -10.42 -7.37 -15.82
CA SER A 14 -9.07 -7.65 -15.34
C SER A 14 -8.63 -6.53 -14.42
N PRO A 15 -9.19 -6.45 -13.20
CA PRO A 15 -8.85 -5.39 -12.28
C PRO A 15 -7.42 -5.53 -11.78
N ILE A 16 -6.69 -4.42 -11.81
CA ILE A 16 -5.38 -4.29 -11.20
C ILE A 16 -5.49 -3.12 -10.24
N TYR A 17 -4.88 -3.24 -9.07
CA TYR A 17 -4.93 -2.19 -8.07
C TYR A 17 -3.56 -1.57 -7.90
N LYS A 18 -3.53 -0.24 -7.85
CA LYS A 18 -2.32 0.50 -7.50
C LYS A 18 -2.32 0.70 -5.99
N ILE A 19 -1.19 0.45 -5.35
CA ILE A 19 -1.01 0.70 -3.93
C ILE A 19 -0.51 2.14 -3.80
N VAL A 20 -1.31 3.01 -3.20
CA VAL A 20 -1.02 4.43 -3.17
C VAL A 20 -1.13 5.00 -1.76
N VAL A 21 -0.41 6.11 -1.55
CA VAL A 21 -0.56 6.95 -0.36
C VAL A 21 -1.45 8.11 -0.75
N ALA A 22 -2.52 8.31 -0.03
CA ALA A 22 -3.46 9.39 -0.32
C ALA A 22 -4.05 9.95 0.96
N ASP A 23 -4.59 11.18 0.86
CA ASP A 23 -5.35 11.76 1.96
C ASP A 23 -6.58 10.88 2.22
N ALA A 24 -6.87 10.62 3.50
CA ALA A 24 -7.98 9.77 3.89
C ALA A 24 -9.33 10.29 3.39
N ARG A 25 -9.43 11.58 3.11
CA ARG A 25 -10.65 12.22 2.62
C ARG A 25 -10.79 12.17 1.10
N ALA A 26 -9.70 11.84 0.38
CA ALA A 26 -9.74 11.80 -1.07
C ALA A 26 -10.58 10.61 -1.57
N PRO A 27 -11.30 10.75 -2.71
CA PRO A 27 -12.01 9.62 -3.30
C PRO A 27 -11.07 8.47 -3.64
N ARG A 28 -11.57 7.23 -3.59
CA ARG A 28 -10.77 6.04 -3.82
C ARG A 28 -9.97 6.13 -5.14
N ASP A 29 -10.62 6.55 -6.21
CA ASP A 29 -9.99 6.62 -7.54
C ASP A 29 -9.57 8.04 -7.91
N GLY A 30 -9.43 8.92 -6.91
CA GLY A 30 -8.99 10.29 -7.11
C GLY A 30 -7.49 10.44 -7.02
N ARG A 31 -7.06 11.67 -6.72
CA ARG A 31 -5.63 11.99 -6.64
C ARG A 31 -4.98 11.28 -5.46
N PHE A 32 -3.74 10.89 -5.64
CA PHE A 32 -2.92 10.32 -4.59
C PHE A 32 -1.60 11.09 -4.47
N ILE A 33 -0.94 10.92 -3.33
CA ILE A 33 0.31 11.62 -3.04
C ILE A 33 1.50 10.90 -3.70
N GLU A 34 1.54 9.57 -3.54
CA GLU A 34 2.64 8.77 -4.08
C GLU A 34 2.17 7.35 -4.35
N SER A 35 2.72 6.72 -5.40
CA SER A 35 2.45 5.34 -5.73
C SER A 35 3.54 4.46 -5.13
N LEU A 36 3.15 3.40 -4.41
CA LEU A 36 4.08 2.48 -3.76
C LEU A 36 4.25 1.17 -4.53
N GLY A 37 3.32 0.84 -5.41
CA GLY A 37 3.36 -0.40 -6.15
C GLY A 37 2.00 -0.79 -6.70
N PHE A 38 1.82 -2.07 -6.96
CA PHE A 38 0.54 -2.55 -7.49
C PHE A 38 0.24 -3.95 -6.98
N TYR A 39 -1.04 -4.34 -7.10
CA TYR A 39 -1.53 -5.65 -6.71
C TYR A 39 -2.42 -6.21 -7.81
N ASP A 40 -2.12 -7.44 -8.26
CA ASP A 40 -2.93 -8.18 -9.24
C ASP A 40 -3.62 -9.33 -8.49
N PRO A 41 -4.93 -9.24 -8.24
CA PRO A 41 -5.63 -10.28 -7.49
C PRO A 41 -5.79 -11.58 -8.26
N GLN A 42 -5.82 -11.54 -9.60
CA GLN A 42 -5.95 -12.75 -10.40
C GLN A 42 -4.70 -13.61 -10.33
N LYS A 43 -3.53 -12.98 -10.44
CA LYS A 43 -2.25 -13.66 -10.37
C LYS A 43 -1.73 -13.76 -8.93
N LYS A 44 -2.41 -13.11 -7.99
CA LYS A 44 -2.00 -13.02 -6.58
C LYS A 44 -0.57 -12.49 -6.45
N VAL A 45 -0.22 -11.53 -7.28
CA VAL A 45 1.10 -10.90 -7.30
C VAL A 45 0.96 -9.48 -6.78
N ALA A 46 1.82 -9.14 -5.82
CA ALA A 46 1.91 -7.77 -5.32
C ALA A 46 3.36 -7.32 -5.43
N ARG A 47 3.58 -6.13 -5.97
CA ARG A 47 4.90 -5.49 -6.01
C ARG A 47 4.84 -4.20 -5.22
N VAL A 48 5.77 -4.03 -4.30
CA VAL A 48 5.76 -2.90 -3.38
C VAL A 48 7.16 -2.31 -3.30
N ASN A 49 7.26 -1.00 -3.43
CA ASN A 49 8.52 -0.31 -3.18
C ASN A 49 8.71 -0.22 -1.67
N LEU A 50 9.59 -1.07 -1.14
CA LEU A 50 9.77 -1.19 0.30
C LEU A 50 10.32 0.09 0.92
N GLU A 51 11.28 0.73 0.28
CA GLU A 51 11.88 1.95 0.80
C GLU A 51 10.85 3.05 1.02
N LYS A 52 10.02 3.32 0.00
CA LYS A 52 8.97 4.32 0.10
C LYS A 52 7.91 3.92 1.12
N THR A 53 7.54 2.64 1.14
CA THR A 53 6.53 2.13 2.07
C THR A 53 6.99 2.32 3.51
N TYR A 54 8.23 1.95 3.83
CA TYR A 54 8.76 2.11 5.18
C TYR A 54 8.82 3.57 5.58
N ARG A 55 9.19 4.45 4.66
CA ARG A 55 9.22 5.88 4.93
C ARG A 55 7.86 6.40 5.36
N TRP A 56 6.79 6.00 4.64
CA TRP A 56 5.43 6.42 4.99
C TRP A 56 4.94 5.79 6.28
N LEU A 57 5.28 4.54 6.54
CA LEU A 57 4.93 3.89 7.80
C LEU A 57 5.61 4.56 9.00
N HIS A 58 6.86 4.97 8.85
CA HIS A 58 7.58 5.71 9.90
C HIS A 58 6.95 7.08 10.19
N ILE A 59 6.39 7.72 9.17
CA ILE A 59 5.70 9.01 9.34
C ILE A 59 4.35 8.83 10.02
N GLY A 60 3.83 7.60 10.04
CA GLY A 60 2.56 7.31 10.69
C GLY A 60 1.40 7.10 9.74
N ALA A 61 1.67 6.87 8.44
CA ALA A 61 0.61 6.55 7.50
C ALA A 61 -0.11 5.26 7.93
N GLN A 62 -1.43 5.29 7.87
CA GLN A 62 -2.25 4.13 8.24
C GLN A 62 -2.56 3.31 6.99
N THR A 63 -2.80 2.01 7.17
CA THR A 63 -3.14 1.12 6.07
C THR A 63 -4.61 0.73 6.15
N THR A 64 -5.25 0.58 4.98
CA THR A 64 -6.58 -0.02 4.94
C THR A 64 -6.46 -1.52 5.25
N ASN A 65 -7.59 -2.16 5.59
CA ASN A 65 -7.59 -3.59 5.93
C ASN A 65 -7.04 -4.44 4.79
N THR A 66 -7.41 -4.14 3.55
CA THR A 66 -6.93 -4.89 2.39
C THR A 66 -5.42 -4.75 2.21
N VAL A 67 -4.89 -3.52 2.31
CA VAL A 67 -3.46 -3.28 2.21
C VAL A 67 -2.71 -3.95 3.36
N ARG A 68 -3.28 -3.91 4.56
CA ARG A 68 -2.70 -4.58 5.73
C ARG A 68 -2.53 -6.08 5.48
N THR A 69 -3.54 -6.72 4.90
CA THR A 69 -3.48 -8.14 4.57
C THR A 69 -2.37 -8.42 3.54
N ILE A 70 -2.27 -7.59 2.51
CA ILE A 70 -1.24 -7.73 1.48
C ILE A 70 0.15 -7.58 2.10
N PHE A 71 0.35 -6.56 2.93
CA PHE A 71 1.62 -6.30 3.58
C PHE A 71 2.01 -7.41 4.55
N SER A 72 1.03 -7.95 5.27
CA SER A 72 1.27 -9.07 6.20
C SER A 72 1.76 -10.30 5.46
N LYS A 73 1.16 -10.61 4.31
CA LYS A 73 1.58 -11.76 3.51
C LYS A 73 3.00 -11.61 2.97
N LYS A 74 3.45 -10.38 2.74
CA LYS A 74 4.81 -10.11 2.27
C LYS A 74 5.81 -9.91 3.40
N GLY A 75 5.37 -9.95 4.65
CA GLY A 75 6.26 -9.75 5.79
C GLY A 75 6.74 -8.31 5.96
N ILE A 76 6.06 -7.35 5.35
CA ILE A 76 6.47 -5.94 5.38
C ILE A 76 6.43 -5.39 6.81
N PHE A 77 5.39 -5.72 7.56
CA PHE A 77 5.26 -5.21 8.93
C PHE A 77 6.32 -5.79 9.86
N GLU A 78 6.68 -7.06 9.68
CA GLU A 78 7.73 -7.68 10.48
C GLU A 78 9.06 -6.98 10.25
N THR A 79 9.41 -6.74 9.00
CA THR A 79 10.64 -6.02 8.66
C THR A 79 10.59 -4.58 9.18
N PHE A 80 9.45 -3.92 9.07
CA PHE A 80 9.28 -2.56 9.59
C PHE A 80 9.49 -2.52 11.10
N LEU A 81 8.92 -3.48 11.85
CA LEU A 81 9.10 -3.54 13.29
C LEU A 81 10.55 -3.79 13.68
N GLU A 82 11.24 -4.66 12.95
CA GLU A 82 12.66 -4.90 13.16
C GLU A 82 13.47 -3.63 12.97
N GLN A 83 13.24 -2.88 11.89
CA GLN A 83 13.91 -1.62 11.66
C GLN A 83 13.64 -0.62 12.76
N LYS A 84 12.40 -0.54 13.22
CA LYS A 84 12.01 0.37 14.29
C LYS A 84 12.70 0.04 15.60
N HIS A 85 12.88 -1.25 15.89
CA HIS A 85 13.56 -1.68 17.11
C HIS A 85 15.08 -1.56 17.01
N SER A 86 15.61 -1.63 15.81
CA SER A 86 17.05 -1.52 15.56
C SER A 86 17.56 -0.09 15.58
N ALA A 87 16.68 0.86 15.40
CA ALA A 87 17.04 2.30 15.37
C ALA A 87 17.13 2.94 16.78
#